data_a219233d76b186deb32a88f3f1e949f8
#
_entry.id   a219233d76b186deb32a88f3f1e949f8
#
_cell.length_a   1.000
_cell.length_b   1.000
_cell.length_c   1.000
_cell.angle_alpha   90.00
_cell.angle_beta   90.00
_cell.angle_gamma   90.00
#
_symmetry.space_group_name_H-M   'P 1'
#
loop_
_entity.id
_entity.type
_entity.pdbx_description
1 polymer ?
#
loop_
_entity_poly.entity_id
_entity_poly.type
_entity_poly.pdbx_seq_one_letter_code
_entity_poly.pdbx_strand_id
1 'polypeptide(L)'
;MAYSPINKGSSFQNNVRYVGTGNSPLAITGVGFEPDLTWIKKWIGSTNEAHMLSDQVRGYNYRLTTTSNAEQQAASNDLLSWQSDGFTVGSDNRVNQSSSYTYAGW
;
A
#
# COMPACT_ATOMS: atom_id res chain seq x y z
N MET A 1 31.73 -14.57 -13.50
CA MET A 1 31.38 -13.23 -13.05
C MET A 1 30.11 -13.29 -12.20
N ALA A 2 30.16 -12.69 -11.04
CA ALA A 2 28.97 -12.54 -10.21
C ALA A 2 28.25 -11.26 -10.62
N TYR A 3 26.96 -11.33 -10.92
CA TYR A 3 26.15 -10.18 -11.30
C TYR A 3 25.48 -9.59 -10.07
N SER A 4 24.51 -10.30 -9.52
CA SER A 4 23.74 -9.87 -8.36
C SER A 4 23.46 -11.06 -7.46
N PRO A 5 23.46 -10.88 -6.12
CA PRO A 5 22.99 -11.91 -5.21
C PRO A 5 21.46 -12.11 -5.27
N ILE A 6 20.74 -11.26 -5.98
CA ILE A 6 19.29 -11.33 -6.10
C ILE A 6 18.94 -12.35 -7.17
N ASN A 7 18.44 -13.50 -6.76
CA ASN A 7 18.02 -14.58 -7.66
C ASN A 7 16.54 -14.48 -8.04
N LYS A 8 15.75 -13.73 -7.28
CA LYS A 8 14.31 -13.65 -7.46
C LYS A 8 13.85 -12.24 -7.12
N GLY A 9 13.41 -11.53 -8.14
CA GLY A 9 12.96 -10.14 -7.99
C GLY A 9 11.80 -9.97 -7.01
N SER A 10 10.87 -10.94 -6.97
CA SER A 10 9.73 -10.90 -6.06
C SER A 10 10.09 -11.02 -4.57
N SER A 11 11.35 -11.28 -4.24
CA SER A 11 11.84 -11.21 -2.86
C SER A 11 12.12 -9.78 -2.39
N PHE A 12 12.12 -8.81 -3.32
CA PHE A 12 12.49 -7.42 -3.04
C PHE A 12 11.47 -6.40 -3.60
N GLN A 13 10.69 -6.80 -4.60
CA GLN A 13 9.62 -5.99 -5.17
C GLN A 13 8.49 -6.91 -5.61
N ASN A 14 7.28 -6.60 -5.21
CA ASN A 14 6.13 -7.40 -5.59
C ASN A 14 4.89 -6.52 -5.71
N ASN A 15 3.91 -7.03 -6.44
CA ASN A 15 2.61 -6.39 -6.61
C ASN A 15 1.54 -7.29 -6.00
N VAL A 16 0.61 -6.69 -5.30
CA VAL A 16 -0.55 -7.41 -4.77
C VAL A 16 -1.83 -6.71 -5.17
N ARG A 17 -2.88 -7.49 -5.33
CA ARG A 17 -4.22 -6.99 -5.58
C ARG A 17 -5.13 -7.47 -4.47
N TYR A 18 -5.97 -6.60 -3.97
CA TYR A 18 -6.90 -6.96 -2.90
C TYR A 18 -8.24 -6.24 -3.08
N VAL A 19 -9.27 -6.81 -2.49
CA VAL A 19 -10.62 -6.22 -2.45
C VAL A 19 -10.79 -5.52 -1.12
N GLY A 20 -11.34 -4.32 -1.14
CA GLY A 20 -11.65 -3.59 0.08
C GLY A 20 -12.74 -4.25 0.89
N THR A 21 -12.83 -3.92 2.16
CA THR A 21 -13.89 -4.39 3.05
C THR A 21 -14.69 -3.24 3.68
N GLY A 22 -14.11 -2.03 3.68
CA GLY A 22 -14.64 -0.89 4.41
C GLY A 22 -14.42 -0.96 5.91
N ASN A 23 -13.85 -2.03 6.41
CA ASN A 23 -13.60 -2.26 7.82
C ASN A 23 -12.11 -2.24 8.13
N SER A 24 -11.74 -1.58 9.20
CA SER A 24 -10.38 -1.52 9.70
C SER A 24 -10.21 -2.48 10.87
N PRO A 25 -9.08 -3.18 10.99
CA PRO A 25 -7.98 -3.24 10.05
C PRO A 25 -8.20 -4.30 8.95
N LEU A 26 -7.52 -4.13 7.82
CA LEU A 26 -7.46 -5.14 6.76
C LEU A 26 -5.99 -5.50 6.50
N ALA A 27 -5.61 -6.73 6.79
CA ALA A 27 -4.27 -7.22 6.56
C ALA A 27 -4.13 -7.72 5.12
N ILE A 28 -3.10 -7.24 4.43
CA ILE A 28 -2.75 -7.65 3.06
C ILE A 28 -1.50 -8.50 3.15
N THR A 29 -1.60 -9.76 2.76
CA THR A 29 -0.53 -10.75 2.83
C THR A 29 -0.15 -11.24 1.44
N GLY A 30 0.88 -12.08 1.37
CA GLY A 30 1.33 -12.63 0.10
C GLY A 30 2.36 -11.77 -0.62
N VAL A 31 2.87 -10.73 0.02
CA VAL A 31 3.93 -9.88 -0.55
C VAL A 31 5.26 -10.63 -0.60
N GLY A 32 5.54 -11.45 0.40
CA GLY A 32 6.76 -12.26 0.47
C GLY A 32 7.91 -11.61 1.23
N PHE A 33 7.71 -10.39 1.72
CA PHE A 33 8.68 -9.65 2.52
C PHE A 33 7.99 -8.52 3.27
N GLU A 34 8.68 -7.87 4.19
CA GLU A 34 8.19 -6.65 4.84
C GLU A 34 8.52 -5.45 3.94
N PRO A 35 7.51 -4.72 3.42
CA PRO A 35 7.77 -3.60 2.54
C PRO A 35 8.38 -2.40 3.27
N ASP A 36 9.34 -1.73 2.63
CA ASP A 36 9.85 -0.42 3.06
C ASP A 36 9.08 0.73 2.43
N LEU A 37 8.55 0.51 1.24
CA LEU A 37 7.74 1.46 0.48
C LEU A 37 6.47 0.74 0.02
N THR A 38 5.34 1.40 0.20
CA THR A 38 4.04 0.89 -0.25
C THR A 38 3.33 1.97 -1.07
N TRP A 39 3.00 1.63 -2.30
CA TRP A 39 2.24 2.49 -3.21
C TRP A 39 0.91 1.81 -3.52
N ILE A 40 -0.21 2.42 -3.14
CA ILE A 40 -1.54 1.85 -3.30
C ILE A 40 -2.38 2.71 -4.22
N LYS A 41 -3.09 2.05 -5.14
CA LYS A 41 -4.01 2.67 -6.08
C LYS A 41 -5.33 1.91 -6.08
N LYS A 42 -6.43 2.63 -5.94
CA LYS A 42 -7.76 2.08 -6.26
C LYS A 42 -7.81 1.79 -7.76
N TRP A 43 -8.02 0.54 -8.10
CA TRP A 43 -8.00 0.10 -9.50
C TRP A 43 -9.40 -0.01 -10.10
N ILE A 44 -10.35 -0.56 -9.35
CA ILE A 44 -11.74 -0.70 -9.78
C ILE A 44 -12.65 -0.02 -8.75
N GLY A 45 -13.57 0.80 -9.22
CA GLY A 45 -14.55 1.47 -8.39
C GLY A 45 -15.15 2.68 -9.09
N SER A 46 -16.23 3.20 -8.54
CA SER A 46 -16.99 4.32 -9.13
C SER A 46 -16.45 5.69 -8.76
N THR A 47 -15.55 5.78 -7.80
CA THR A 47 -14.95 7.04 -7.35
C THR A 47 -13.47 7.08 -7.62
N ASN A 48 -12.97 8.27 -7.97
CA ASN A 48 -11.54 8.50 -8.17
C ASN A 48 -10.90 8.89 -6.85
N GLU A 49 -9.82 8.22 -6.51
CA GLU A 49 -9.03 8.54 -5.34
C GLU A 49 -7.56 8.75 -5.72
N ALA A 50 -6.90 9.64 -5.03
CA ALA A 50 -5.47 9.84 -5.21
C ALA A 50 -4.70 8.56 -4.83
N HIS A 51 -3.58 8.32 -5.52
CA HIS A 51 -2.65 7.27 -5.11
C HIS A 51 -2.08 7.60 -3.74
N MET A 52 -1.90 6.58 -2.93
CA MET A 52 -1.29 6.72 -1.62
C MET A 52 0.10 6.11 -1.63
N LEU A 53 1.07 6.87 -1.16
CA LEU A 53 2.46 6.46 -1.06
C LEU A 53 2.91 6.60 0.39
N SER A 54 3.37 5.51 0.98
CA SER A 54 3.88 5.48 2.35
C SER A 54 5.19 4.72 2.42
N ASP A 55 6.07 5.13 3.30
CA ASP A 55 7.36 4.49 3.51
C ASP A 55 7.69 4.42 5.00
N GLN A 56 8.58 3.49 5.36
CA GLN A 56 8.94 3.28 6.76
C GLN A 56 9.75 4.43 7.35
N VAL A 57 10.44 5.21 6.53
CA VAL A 57 11.23 6.35 7.00
C VAL A 57 10.34 7.47 7.53
N ARG A 58 9.23 7.78 6.81
CA ARG A 58 8.23 8.74 7.29
C ARG A 58 7.36 8.17 8.40
N GLY A 59 7.13 6.87 8.37
CA GLY A 59 6.17 6.20 9.23
C GLY A 59 4.77 6.12 8.63
N TYR A 60 3.96 5.22 9.14
CA TYR A 60 2.62 4.95 8.62
C TYR A 60 1.63 6.10 8.86
N ASN A 61 1.94 7.05 9.73
CA ASN A 61 1.08 8.21 9.99
C ASN A 61 1.17 9.31 8.93
N TYR A 62 1.99 9.13 7.91
CA TYR A 62 2.20 10.12 6.86
C TYR A 62 2.11 9.47 5.49
N ARG A 63 1.62 10.25 4.53
CA ARG A 63 1.55 9.82 3.14
C ARG A 63 1.99 10.92 2.20
N LEU A 64 2.40 10.53 1.02
CA LEU A 64 2.46 11.38 -0.17
C LEU A 64 1.35 10.96 -1.12
N THR A 65 0.94 11.89 -1.97
CA THR A 65 0.02 11.59 -3.07
C THR A 65 0.71 11.89 -4.40
N THR A 66 0.45 11.07 -5.40
CA THR A 66 1.07 11.24 -6.73
C THR A 66 0.31 12.22 -7.62
N THR A 67 -0.81 12.74 -7.14
CA THR A 67 -1.71 13.62 -7.92
C THR A 67 -1.51 15.09 -7.63
N SER A 68 -0.63 15.44 -6.72
CA SER A 68 -0.36 16.82 -6.35
C SER A 68 1.09 17.01 -5.95
N ASN A 69 1.51 18.26 -5.90
CA ASN A 69 2.82 18.67 -5.39
C ASN A 69 2.79 19.04 -3.90
N ALA A 70 1.74 18.63 -3.20
CA ALA A 70 1.61 18.88 -1.77
C ALA A 70 2.72 18.16 -0.99
N GLU A 71 3.12 18.77 0.10
CA GLU A 71 4.01 18.12 1.06
C GLU A 71 3.35 16.89 1.68
N GLN A 72 4.09 16.15 2.50
CA GLN A 72 3.53 15.00 3.19
C GLN A 72 2.30 15.39 4.02
N GLN A 73 1.32 14.53 4.03
CA GLN A 73 0.05 14.74 4.72
C GLN A 73 -0.09 13.73 5.86
N ALA A 74 -0.67 14.18 6.97
CA ALA A 74 -1.04 13.27 8.06
C ALA A 74 -2.09 12.27 7.58
N ALA A 75 -1.93 11.01 7.96
CA ALA A 75 -2.79 9.91 7.53
C ALA A 75 -2.97 8.93 8.69
N SER A 76 -4.15 8.90 9.29
CA SER A 76 -4.40 8.06 10.46
C SER A 76 -5.08 6.72 10.11
N ASN A 77 -5.70 6.62 8.94
CA ASN A 77 -6.49 5.46 8.53
C ASN A 77 -6.08 4.88 7.17
N ASP A 78 -4.93 5.27 6.65
CA ASP A 78 -4.41 4.74 5.38
C ASP A 78 -3.67 3.44 5.66
N LEU A 79 -2.39 3.54 5.97
CA LEU A 79 -1.57 2.42 6.36
C LEU A 79 -1.46 2.39 7.87
N LEU A 80 -1.63 1.23 8.48
CA LEU A 80 -1.57 1.07 9.93
C LEU A 80 -0.27 0.45 10.39
N SER A 81 0.29 -0.45 9.60
CA SER A 81 1.55 -1.11 9.93
C SER A 81 2.10 -1.89 8.74
N TRP A 82 3.38 -2.24 8.80
CA TRP A 82 4.00 -3.21 7.92
C TRP A 82 4.24 -4.51 8.69
N GLN A 83 4.14 -5.64 8.00
CA GLN A 83 4.40 -6.97 8.56
C GLN A 83 5.42 -7.71 7.69
N SER A 84 5.89 -8.85 8.20
CA SER A 84 6.91 -9.67 7.52
C SER A 84 6.48 -10.17 6.14
N ASP A 85 5.19 -10.24 5.85
CA ASP A 85 4.62 -10.72 4.58
C ASP A 85 3.67 -9.73 3.94
N GLY A 86 3.69 -8.46 4.34
CA GLY A 86 2.79 -7.49 3.77
C GLY A 86 2.58 -6.25 4.62
N PHE A 87 1.35 -5.77 4.61
CA PHE A 87 0.98 -4.55 5.32
C PHE A 87 -0.49 -4.59 5.75
N THR A 88 -0.85 -3.71 6.67
CA THR A 88 -2.22 -3.57 7.15
C THR A 88 -2.71 -2.17 6.85
N VAL A 89 -3.92 -2.08 6.27
CA VAL A 89 -4.57 -0.81 5.94
C VAL A 89 -5.75 -0.55 6.85
N GLY A 90 -6.06 0.73 7.01
CA GLY A 90 -7.21 1.20 7.77
C GLY A 90 -8.48 1.29 6.91
N SER A 91 -9.33 2.27 7.19
CA SER A 91 -10.62 2.44 6.54
C SER A 91 -10.69 3.61 5.57
N ASP A 92 -9.57 4.25 5.24
CA ASP A 92 -9.56 5.36 4.28
C ASP A 92 -9.97 4.86 2.89
N ASN A 93 -10.72 5.68 2.18
CA ASN A 93 -11.26 5.35 0.87
C ASN A 93 -10.18 5.06 -0.18
N ARG A 94 -8.98 5.61 0.00
CA ARG A 94 -7.84 5.39 -0.91
C ARG A 94 -7.31 3.98 -0.85
N VAL A 95 -7.55 3.28 0.25
CA VAL A 95 -6.94 1.97 0.51
C VAL A 95 -7.95 0.87 0.84
N ASN A 96 -9.14 1.21 1.35
CA ASN A 96 -10.08 0.17 1.84
C ASN A 96 -11.51 0.71 1.98
N GLN A 97 -12.17 1.06 0.88
CA GLN A 97 -13.50 1.66 0.97
C GLN A 97 -14.61 0.64 1.20
N SER A 98 -14.72 -0.36 0.34
CA SER A 98 -15.74 -1.42 0.47
C SER A 98 -15.45 -2.57 -0.50
N SER A 99 -16.25 -3.63 -0.43
CA SER A 99 -16.10 -4.79 -1.31
C SER A 99 -16.38 -4.51 -2.79
N SER A 100 -16.96 -3.34 -3.11
CA SER A 100 -17.16 -2.92 -4.50
C SER A 100 -15.89 -2.36 -5.15
N TYR A 101 -14.82 -2.22 -4.40
CA TYR A 101 -13.57 -1.59 -4.85
C TYR A 101 -12.40 -2.54 -4.75
N THR A 102 -11.58 -2.54 -5.79
CA THR A 102 -10.36 -3.33 -5.85
C THR A 102 -9.16 -2.39 -5.88
N TYR A 103 -8.11 -2.79 -5.22
CA TYR A 103 -6.87 -2.02 -5.06
C TYR A 103 -5.68 -2.82 -5.57
N ALA A 104 -4.71 -2.10 -6.10
CA ALA A 104 -3.40 -2.63 -6.42
C ALA A 104 -2.35 -1.96 -5.53
N GLY A 105 -1.46 -2.76 -4.97
CA GLY A 105 -0.36 -2.29 -4.14
C GLY A 105 0.98 -2.71 -4.73
N TRP A 106 1.96 -1.80 -4.72
CA TRP A 106 3.36 -2.02 -5.09
C TRP A 106 4.26 -1.76 -3.91
#